data_18765ff53405f37bd881768202bffec0
#
_entry.id   18765ff53405f37bd881768202bffec0
#
_cell.length_a   1.000
_cell.length_b   1.000
_cell.length_c   1.000
_cell.angle_alpha   90.00
_cell.angle_beta   90.00
_cell.angle_gamma   90.00
#
_symmetry.space_group_name_H-M   'P 1'
#
loop_
_entity.id
_entity.type
_entity.pdbx_description
1 polymer ?
#
loop_
_entity_poly.entity_id
_entity_poly.type
_entity_poly.pdbx_seq_one_letter_code
_entity_poly.pdbx_strand_id
1 'polypeptide(L)'
;LVGSEMCIRDSPMIDDILEETQGIIVYQEQVMQIAQIMAGYSLGEADLLRRAMGKKIKAAMDAERPKFEAGSKTNGITAKKASEIFDLLEKFANYGFNKSHAAAYAVVSYQTAWLKTNHPLEFMAGIMNCDIHLTDKLSQYVDEIRKGLKLPFIPPCINRSQPKFSVLENSLIYGLAGLKNVGLEAMEVLVKARNTKVFVTLFDLSRRVDLRKIGK
;
A
#
# COMPACT_ATOMS: atom_id res chain seq x y z
N LEU A 1 15.39 10.41 -14.72
CA LEU A 1 15.62 11.66 -15.45
C LEU A 1 14.94 12.81 -14.73
N VAL A 2 15.53 13.23 -13.61
CA VAL A 2 15.14 14.45 -12.93
C VAL A 2 16.15 15.47 -13.39
N GLY A 3 15.68 16.50 -14.10
CA GLY A 3 16.53 17.57 -14.57
C GLY A 3 17.26 18.24 -13.41
N SER A 4 18.42 18.77 -13.67
CA SER A 4 19.32 19.46 -12.73
C SER A 4 18.66 20.62 -11.94
N GLU A 5 17.44 20.98 -12.26
CA GLU A 5 16.69 22.09 -11.66
C GLU A 5 16.02 21.76 -10.31
N MET A 6 15.96 20.48 -9.89
CA MET A 6 15.37 20.08 -8.62
C MET A 6 16.40 19.71 -7.55
N CYS A 7 17.68 19.79 -7.84
CA CYS A 7 18.76 19.46 -6.93
C CYS A 7 19.16 20.70 -6.11
N ILE A 8 18.85 20.75 -4.82
CA ILE A 8 19.22 21.87 -3.92
C ILE A 8 20.63 21.63 -3.32
N ARG A 9 21.52 20.92 -3.98
CA ARG A 9 22.87 20.59 -3.50
C ARG A 9 23.78 21.80 -3.24
N ASP A 10 23.32 23.02 -3.54
CA ASP A 10 24.16 24.23 -3.45
C ASP A 10 24.05 24.96 -2.09
N SER A 11 23.43 24.36 -1.10
CA SER A 11 23.33 24.96 0.25
C SER A 11 23.73 23.94 1.32
N PRO A 12 24.95 24.03 1.86
CA PRO A 12 25.46 23.11 2.89
C PRO A 12 24.54 22.99 4.13
N MET A 13 23.70 24.01 4.38
CA MET A 13 22.80 24.05 5.53
C MET A 13 21.68 22.97 5.47
N ILE A 14 21.36 22.48 4.28
CA ILE A 14 20.25 21.53 4.08
C ILE A 14 20.72 20.20 3.48
N ASP A 15 22.01 20.02 3.29
CA ASP A 15 22.58 18.79 2.75
C ASP A 15 22.20 17.58 3.59
N ASP A 16 22.32 17.68 4.92
CA ASP A 16 21.95 16.59 5.85
C ASP A 16 20.47 16.23 5.75
N ILE A 17 19.58 17.21 5.50
CA ILE A 17 18.14 16.99 5.36
C ILE A 17 17.83 16.22 4.08
N LEU A 18 18.59 16.48 3.03
CA LEU A 18 18.33 15.97 1.67
C LEU A 18 19.21 14.77 1.32
N GLU A 19 20.14 14.36 2.18
CA GLU A 19 21.04 13.24 1.94
C GLU A 19 20.27 11.95 1.62
N GLU A 20 19.28 11.61 2.43
CA GLU A 20 18.46 10.39 2.25
C GLU A 20 17.67 10.38 0.93
N THR A 21 17.39 11.55 0.36
CA THR A 21 16.67 11.73 -0.90
C THR A 21 17.56 12.26 -2.02
N GLN A 22 18.87 12.15 -1.86
CA GLN A 22 19.88 12.48 -2.88
C GLN A 22 19.79 13.92 -3.40
N GLY A 23 19.50 14.87 -2.52
CA GLY A 23 19.42 16.29 -2.84
C GLY A 23 18.06 16.74 -3.39
N ILE A 24 17.04 15.89 -3.34
CA ILE A 24 15.69 16.20 -3.85
C ILE A 24 14.72 16.28 -2.66
N ILE A 25 13.85 17.30 -2.65
CA ILE A 25 12.76 17.37 -1.68
C ILE A 25 11.69 16.32 -2.07
N VAL A 26 11.44 15.37 -1.20
CA VAL A 26 10.42 14.30 -1.37
C VAL A 26 9.37 14.36 -0.28
N TYR A 27 9.76 14.66 0.96
CA TYR A 27 8.90 14.59 2.11
C TYR A 27 8.45 15.96 2.61
N GLN A 28 7.20 16.05 3.09
CA GLN A 28 6.67 17.23 3.75
C GLN A 28 7.50 17.62 4.97
N GLU A 29 8.03 16.65 5.68
CA GLU A 29 8.92 16.84 6.82
C GLU A 29 10.22 17.55 6.44
N GLN A 30 10.79 17.27 5.27
CA GLN A 30 11.96 18.00 4.75
C GLN A 30 11.64 19.48 4.50
N VAL A 31 10.46 19.79 3.99
CA VAL A 31 10.01 21.17 3.82
C VAL A 31 9.95 21.90 5.16
N MET A 32 9.40 21.25 6.19
CA MET A 32 9.35 21.83 7.55
C MET A 32 10.75 22.07 8.11
N GLN A 33 11.66 21.11 7.96
CA GLN A 33 13.04 21.22 8.43
C GLN A 33 13.81 22.31 7.69
N ILE A 34 13.63 22.43 6.38
CA ILE A 34 14.22 23.51 5.58
C ILE A 34 13.74 24.88 6.07
N ALA A 35 12.45 25.05 6.31
CA ALA A 35 11.90 26.30 6.85
C ALA A 35 12.47 26.64 8.24
N GLN A 36 12.63 25.65 9.10
CA GLN A 36 13.24 25.82 10.42
C GLN A 36 14.72 26.24 10.35
N ILE A 37 15.51 25.51 9.57
CA ILE A 37 16.97 25.74 9.50
C ILE A 37 17.30 27.01 8.71
N MET A 38 16.67 27.21 7.57
CA MET A 38 17.00 28.34 6.70
C MET A 38 16.35 29.64 7.15
N ALA A 39 15.09 29.58 7.57
CA ALA A 39 14.30 30.79 7.87
C ALA A 39 13.97 30.99 9.34
N GLY A 40 14.44 30.09 10.23
CA GLY A 40 14.26 30.20 11.67
C GLY A 40 12.81 29.97 12.14
N TYR A 41 12.03 29.24 11.37
CA TYR A 41 10.64 28.91 11.77
C TYR A 41 10.61 28.05 13.02
N SER A 42 9.68 28.33 13.91
CA SER A 42 9.31 27.36 14.94
C SER A 42 8.63 26.14 14.32
N LEU A 43 8.55 25.04 15.06
CA LEU A 43 7.87 23.83 14.59
C LEU A 43 6.40 24.10 14.21
N GLY A 44 5.71 24.94 15.00
CA GLY A 44 4.32 25.31 14.71
C GLY A 44 4.17 26.12 13.42
N GLU A 45 5.07 27.07 13.17
CA GLU A 45 5.07 27.87 11.93
C GLU A 45 5.41 27.00 10.71
N ALA A 46 6.37 26.10 10.85
CA ALA A 46 6.70 25.15 9.80
C ALA A 46 5.52 24.21 9.46
N ASP A 47 4.73 23.79 10.46
CA ASP A 47 3.52 23.01 10.24
C ASP A 47 2.40 23.82 9.56
N LEU A 48 2.28 25.11 9.89
CA LEU A 48 1.34 26.00 9.18
C LEU A 48 1.73 26.15 7.70
N LEU A 49 3.03 26.34 7.41
CA LEU A 49 3.54 26.36 6.04
C LEU A 49 3.21 25.05 5.32
N ARG A 50 3.51 23.90 5.93
CA ARG A 50 3.19 22.57 5.37
C ARG A 50 1.69 22.43 5.07
N ARG A 51 0.82 22.90 5.96
CA ARG A 51 -0.65 22.85 5.76
C ARG A 51 -1.10 23.76 4.62
N ALA A 52 -0.54 24.96 4.52
CA ALA A 52 -0.81 25.88 3.42
C ALA A 52 -0.44 25.25 2.07
N MET A 53 0.71 24.60 2.03
CA MET A 53 1.18 23.83 0.89
C MET A 53 0.24 22.69 0.53
N GLY A 54 -0.10 21.83 1.49
CA GLY A 54 -0.95 20.66 1.26
C GLY A 54 -2.38 21.00 0.81
N LYS A 55 -2.91 22.16 1.24
CA LYS A 55 -4.23 22.64 0.83
C LYS A 55 -4.22 23.47 -0.47
N LYS A 56 -3.05 23.70 -1.07
CA LYS A 56 -2.86 24.49 -2.30
C LYS A 56 -3.44 25.92 -2.20
N ILE A 57 -3.36 26.52 -1.02
CA ILE A 57 -3.89 27.85 -0.79
C ILE A 57 -2.84 28.87 -1.22
N LYS A 58 -2.92 29.34 -2.47
CA LYS A 58 -1.95 30.29 -3.05
C LYS A 58 -1.78 31.54 -2.18
N ALA A 59 -2.85 32.13 -1.72
CA ALA A 59 -2.80 33.33 -0.86
C ALA A 59 -2.00 33.10 0.43
N ALA A 60 -2.08 31.89 1.02
CA ALA A 60 -1.31 31.56 2.21
C ALA A 60 0.18 31.38 1.88
N MET A 61 0.50 30.79 0.73
CA MET A 61 1.88 30.67 0.27
C MET A 61 2.51 32.03 -0.06
N ASP A 62 1.78 32.90 -0.74
CA ASP A 62 2.20 34.27 -1.06
C ASP A 62 2.47 35.10 0.23
N ALA A 63 1.70 34.84 1.31
CA ALA A 63 1.91 35.50 2.61
C ALA A 63 3.13 34.95 3.38
N GLU A 64 3.47 33.67 3.21
CA GLU A 64 4.63 33.04 3.86
C GLU A 64 5.97 33.41 3.20
N ARG A 65 5.99 33.71 1.90
CA ARG A 65 7.22 34.05 1.16
C ARG A 65 8.04 35.19 1.81
N PRO A 66 7.47 36.39 2.11
CA PRO A 66 8.25 37.47 2.71
C PRO A 66 8.85 37.08 4.07
N LYS A 67 8.12 36.26 4.84
CA LYS A 67 8.57 35.78 6.14
C LYS A 67 9.75 34.83 5.99
N PHE A 68 9.67 33.88 5.07
CA PHE A 68 10.75 32.94 4.76
C PHE A 68 12.01 33.69 4.29
N GLU A 69 11.88 34.64 3.37
CA GLU A 69 12.99 35.43 2.84
C GLU A 69 13.64 36.30 3.94
N ALA A 70 12.83 36.93 4.80
CA ALA A 70 13.33 37.73 5.93
C ALA A 70 14.10 36.88 6.95
N GLY A 71 13.56 35.72 7.32
CA GLY A 71 14.22 34.79 8.23
C GLY A 71 15.51 34.22 7.63
N SER A 72 15.49 33.85 6.37
CA SER A 72 16.67 33.36 5.63
C SER A 72 17.80 34.42 5.58
N LYS A 73 17.45 35.68 5.39
CA LYS A 73 18.42 36.79 5.42
C LYS A 73 19.09 36.91 6.80
N THR A 74 18.33 36.74 7.88
CA THR A 74 18.88 36.76 9.24
C THR A 74 19.89 35.64 9.47
N ASN A 75 19.71 34.51 8.81
CA ASN A 75 20.62 33.36 8.86
C ASN A 75 21.74 33.42 7.79
N GLY A 76 21.98 34.60 7.18
CA GLY A 76 23.08 34.83 6.26
C GLY A 76 22.86 34.34 4.83
N ILE A 77 21.63 33.98 4.47
CA ILE A 77 21.29 33.52 3.13
C ILE A 77 20.93 34.71 2.25
N THR A 78 21.46 34.76 1.03
CA THR A 78 21.13 35.84 0.10
C THR A 78 19.68 35.80 -0.33
N ALA A 79 19.09 36.99 -0.55
CA ALA A 79 17.69 37.11 -0.96
C ALA A 79 17.38 36.28 -2.24
N LYS A 80 18.30 36.27 -3.18
CA LYS A 80 18.19 35.48 -4.42
C LYS A 80 18.06 33.99 -4.10
N LYS A 81 18.95 33.45 -3.26
CA LYS A 81 18.95 32.01 -2.90
C LYS A 81 17.71 31.65 -2.07
N ALA A 82 17.29 32.51 -1.15
CA ALA A 82 16.08 32.31 -0.36
C ALA A 82 14.83 32.22 -1.27
N SER A 83 14.73 33.13 -2.25
CA SER A 83 13.62 33.12 -3.20
C SER A 83 13.63 31.87 -4.10
N GLU A 84 14.80 31.47 -4.63
CA GLU A 84 14.94 30.24 -5.42
C GLU A 84 14.51 28.99 -4.63
N ILE A 85 14.90 28.89 -3.37
CA ILE A 85 14.52 27.76 -2.51
C ILE A 85 13.02 27.80 -2.20
N PHE A 86 12.46 28.98 -1.91
CA PHE A 86 11.02 29.07 -1.70
C PHE A 86 10.21 28.68 -2.94
N ASP A 87 10.67 29.06 -4.14
CA ASP A 87 10.07 28.62 -5.41
C ASP A 87 10.07 27.09 -5.56
N LEU A 88 11.17 26.45 -5.13
CA LEU A 88 11.24 24.98 -5.11
C LEU A 88 10.28 24.38 -4.09
N LEU A 89 10.21 24.95 -2.88
CA LEU A 89 9.23 24.54 -1.87
C LEU A 89 7.80 24.68 -2.38
N GLU A 90 7.47 25.77 -3.07
CA GLU A 90 6.16 26.02 -3.65
C GLU A 90 5.82 25.03 -4.77
N LYS A 91 6.76 24.78 -5.70
CA LYS A 91 6.59 23.75 -6.72
C LYS A 91 6.35 22.38 -6.10
N PHE A 92 7.10 22.05 -5.06
CA PHE A 92 7.02 20.77 -4.36
C PHE A 92 5.78 20.63 -3.47
N ALA A 93 5.17 21.74 -3.05
CA ALA A 93 3.97 21.80 -2.24
C ALA A 93 2.84 20.88 -2.74
N ASN A 94 2.78 20.68 -4.05
CA ASN A 94 1.75 19.90 -4.70
C ASN A 94 2.00 18.39 -4.66
N TYR A 95 3.23 17.95 -4.35
CA TYR A 95 3.68 16.57 -4.48
C TYR A 95 4.30 16.01 -3.19
N GLY A 96 4.44 16.84 -2.14
CA GLY A 96 5.06 16.44 -0.88
C GLY A 96 4.37 15.24 -0.23
N PHE A 97 5.11 14.17 0.00
CA PHE A 97 4.62 12.95 0.60
C PHE A 97 4.88 12.94 2.11
N ASN A 98 3.96 12.40 2.92
CA ASN A 98 4.17 12.26 4.35
C ASN A 98 5.14 11.11 4.63
N LYS A 99 6.28 11.39 5.25
CA LYS A 99 7.32 10.39 5.54
C LYS A 99 6.84 9.34 6.55
N SER A 100 6.10 9.75 7.56
CA SER A 100 5.53 8.83 8.56
C SER A 100 4.58 7.83 7.92
N HIS A 101 3.77 8.27 6.95
CA HIS A 101 2.92 7.39 6.16
C HIS A 101 3.75 6.40 5.33
N ALA A 102 4.80 6.88 4.65
CA ALA A 102 5.71 6.02 3.88
C ALA A 102 6.37 4.97 4.77
N ALA A 103 6.85 5.36 5.96
CA ALA A 103 7.49 4.45 6.90
C ALA A 103 6.52 3.35 7.38
N ALA A 104 5.28 3.71 7.73
CA ALA A 104 4.27 2.75 8.13
C ALA A 104 3.96 1.73 7.01
N TYR A 105 3.79 2.19 5.77
CA TYR A 105 3.55 1.30 4.63
C TYR A 105 4.78 0.49 4.23
N ALA A 106 5.99 1.00 4.44
CA ALA A 106 7.21 0.22 4.22
C ALA A 106 7.27 -1.01 5.14
N VAL A 107 6.84 -0.88 6.41
CA VAL A 107 6.74 -2.02 7.33
C VAL A 107 5.74 -3.06 6.80
N VAL A 108 4.55 -2.63 6.36
CA VAL A 108 3.55 -3.54 5.78
C VAL A 108 4.09 -4.21 4.53
N SER A 109 4.74 -3.45 3.64
CA SER A 109 5.35 -4.00 2.42
C SER A 109 6.43 -5.04 2.73
N TYR A 110 7.28 -4.77 3.72
CA TYR A 110 8.26 -5.72 4.19
C TYR A 110 7.61 -6.99 4.75
N GLN A 111 6.60 -6.84 5.62
CA GLN A 111 5.89 -7.98 6.22
C GLN A 111 5.23 -8.86 5.16
N THR A 112 4.57 -8.25 4.16
CA THR A 112 3.93 -8.99 3.08
C THR A 112 4.96 -9.71 2.21
N ALA A 113 6.09 -9.09 1.89
CA ALA A 113 7.18 -9.71 1.16
C ALA A 113 7.80 -10.87 1.95
N TRP A 114 8.01 -10.69 3.25
CA TRP A 114 8.54 -11.72 4.13
C TRP A 114 7.59 -12.93 4.22
N LEU A 115 6.30 -12.69 4.43
CA LEU A 115 5.27 -13.74 4.46
C LEU A 115 5.21 -14.51 3.13
N LYS A 116 5.23 -13.78 2.00
CA LYS A 116 5.22 -14.40 0.67
C LYS A 116 6.44 -15.27 0.43
N THR A 117 7.59 -14.89 0.97
CA THR A 117 8.85 -15.65 0.81
C THR A 117 8.92 -16.87 1.72
N ASN A 118 8.53 -16.74 2.99
CA ASN A 118 8.73 -17.76 4.00
C ASN A 118 7.50 -18.66 4.21
N HIS A 119 6.28 -18.16 3.92
CA HIS A 119 5.01 -18.86 4.04
C HIS A 119 4.12 -18.65 2.80
N PRO A 120 4.62 -19.01 1.60
CA PRO A 120 3.96 -18.66 0.35
C PRO A 120 2.57 -19.29 0.19
N LEU A 121 2.33 -20.49 0.69
CA LEU A 121 1.02 -21.15 0.59
C LEU A 121 -0.04 -20.43 1.42
N GLU A 122 0.28 -20.14 2.67
CA GLU A 122 -0.61 -19.43 3.62
C GLU A 122 -0.83 -17.98 3.16
N PHE A 123 0.21 -17.33 2.68
CA PHE A 123 0.12 -15.96 2.15
C PHE A 123 -0.81 -15.88 0.94
N MET A 124 -0.64 -16.80 -0.02
CA MET A 124 -1.50 -16.86 -1.21
C MET A 124 -2.94 -17.24 -0.85
N ALA A 125 -3.15 -18.19 0.07
CA ALA A 125 -4.48 -18.49 0.58
C ALA A 125 -5.14 -17.28 1.24
N GLY A 126 -4.40 -16.51 2.03
CA GLY A 126 -4.87 -15.28 2.66
C GLY A 126 -5.31 -14.23 1.65
N ILE A 127 -4.48 -13.90 0.67
CA ILE A 127 -4.80 -12.95 -0.41
C ILE A 127 -6.03 -13.40 -1.20
N MET A 128 -6.09 -14.66 -1.61
CA MET A 128 -7.20 -15.19 -2.38
C MET A 128 -8.52 -15.16 -1.57
N ASN A 129 -8.44 -15.30 -0.26
CA ASN A 129 -9.61 -15.16 0.62
C ASN A 129 -10.08 -13.71 0.77
N CYS A 130 -9.17 -12.73 0.72
CA CYS A 130 -9.56 -11.32 0.70
C CYS A 130 -10.29 -10.95 -0.61
N ASP A 131 -9.84 -11.51 -1.72
CA ASP A 131 -10.36 -11.23 -3.06
C ASP A 131 -11.30 -12.34 -3.59
N ILE A 132 -11.90 -13.16 -2.72
CA ILE A 132 -12.66 -14.38 -3.09
C ILE A 132 -13.79 -14.13 -4.09
N HIS A 133 -14.34 -12.92 -4.11
CA HIS A 133 -15.42 -12.53 -5.03
C HIS A 133 -14.92 -11.95 -6.36
N LEU A 134 -13.61 -11.77 -6.54
CA LEU A 134 -13.01 -11.13 -7.70
C LEU A 134 -12.40 -12.18 -8.65
N THR A 135 -13.26 -12.80 -9.45
CA THR A 135 -12.89 -13.94 -10.32
C THR A 135 -11.67 -13.67 -11.18
N ASP A 136 -11.54 -12.46 -11.74
CA ASP A 136 -10.41 -12.09 -12.60
C ASP A 136 -9.08 -12.08 -11.82
N LYS A 137 -9.11 -11.58 -10.58
CA LYS A 137 -7.94 -11.63 -9.70
C LYS A 137 -7.59 -13.05 -9.27
N LEU A 138 -8.59 -13.86 -8.94
CA LEU A 138 -8.36 -15.26 -8.59
C LEU A 138 -7.65 -16.02 -9.73
N SER A 139 -7.99 -15.74 -10.98
CA SER A 139 -7.31 -16.33 -12.14
C SER A 139 -5.83 -15.93 -12.18
N GLN A 140 -5.52 -14.65 -11.95
CA GLN A 140 -4.14 -14.15 -11.89
C GLN A 140 -3.35 -14.79 -10.74
N TYR A 141 -3.95 -14.94 -9.56
CA TYR A 141 -3.30 -15.60 -8.42
C TYR A 141 -3.02 -17.09 -8.69
N VAL A 142 -3.94 -17.80 -9.34
CA VAL A 142 -3.72 -19.20 -9.74
C VAL A 142 -2.54 -19.29 -10.72
N ASP A 143 -2.44 -18.37 -11.67
CA ASP A 143 -1.31 -18.32 -12.60
C ASP A 143 0.01 -18.02 -11.89
N GLU A 144 0.01 -17.08 -10.92
CA GLU A 144 1.18 -16.79 -10.10
C GLU A 144 1.62 -17.99 -9.28
N ILE A 145 0.69 -18.70 -8.63
CA ILE A 145 0.96 -19.90 -7.85
C ILE A 145 1.61 -20.98 -8.72
N ARG A 146 1.03 -21.25 -9.89
CA ARG A 146 1.46 -22.35 -10.76
C ARG A 146 2.71 -22.03 -11.57
N LYS A 147 2.78 -20.83 -12.16
CA LYS A 147 3.85 -20.45 -13.12
C LYS A 147 4.98 -19.67 -12.44
N GLY A 148 4.63 -18.73 -11.56
CA GLY A 148 5.60 -17.88 -10.87
C GLY A 148 6.25 -18.59 -9.70
N LEU A 149 5.46 -18.95 -8.70
CA LEU A 149 5.94 -19.55 -7.45
C LEU A 149 6.16 -21.07 -7.56
N LYS A 150 5.58 -21.72 -8.57
CA LYS A 150 5.65 -23.18 -8.81
C LYS A 150 5.22 -24.00 -7.59
N LEU A 151 4.20 -23.52 -6.87
CA LEU A 151 3.68 -24.17 -5.68
C LEU A 151 2.67 -25.25 -6.04
N PRO A 152 2.56 -26.31 -5.22
CA PRO A 152 1.54 -27.33 -5.37
C PRO A 152 0.14 -26.72 -5.22
N PHE A 153 -0.73 -27.00 -6.19
CA PHE A 153 -2.09 -26.44 -6.25
C PHE A 153 -3.11 -27.52 -6.55
N ILE A 154 -4.12 -27.62 -5.69
CA ILE A 154 -5.22 -28.59 -5.81
C ILE A 154 -6.45 -27.85 -6.33
N PRO A 155 -7.02 -28.28 -7.47
CA PRO A 155 -8.27 -27.72 -7.99
C PRO A 155 -9.45 -27.93 -7.04
N PRO A 156 -10.59 -27.24 -7.24
CA PRO A 156 -11.75 -27.38 -6.39
C PRO A 156 -12.24 -28.83 -6.36
N CYS A 157 -12.45 -29.34 -5.18
CA CYS A 157 -12.93 -30.70 -4.95
C CYS A 157 -13.98 -30.71 -3.82
N ILE A 158 -15.17 -31.19 -4.10
CA ILE A 158 -16.28 -31.19 -3.16
C ILE A 158 -15.98 -31.95 -1.86
N ASN A 159 -15.13 -32.97 -1.93
CA ASN A 159 -14.77 -33.79 -0.79
C ASN A 159 -13.50 -33.34 -0.03
N ARG A 160 -12.72 -32.39 -0.59
CA ARG A 160 -11.45 -31.92 0.00
C ARG A 160 -11.44 -30.43 0.27
N SER A 161 -11.99 -29.61 -0.63
CA SER A 161 -11.96 -28.16 -0.49
C SER A 161 -12.78 -27.65 0.69
N GLN A 162 -12.27 -26.61 1.33
CA GLN A 162 -13.03 -25.83 2.31
C GLN A 162 -13.86 -24.74 1.60
N PRO A 163 -14.78 -24.07 2.29
CA PRO A 163 -15.48 -22.92 1.71
C PRO A 163 -14.51 -21.85 1.24
N LYS A 164 -13.44 -21.58 2.00
CA LYS A 164 -12.36 -20.64 1.69
C LYS A 164 -11.12 -21.37 1.19
N PHE A 165 -10.21 -20.63 0.55
CA PHE A 165 -8.89 -21.15 0.19
C PHE A 165 -8.13 -21.55 1.46
N SER A 166 -7.44 -22.67 1.42
CA SER A 166 -6.71 -23.20 2.57
C SER A 166 -5.47 -23.99 2.12
N VAL A 167 -4.60 -24.30 3.05
CA VAL A 167 -3.45 -25.18 2.83
C VAL A 167 -3.82 -26.58 3.31
N LEU A 168 -3.58 -27.58 2.49
CA LEU A 168 -3.81 -28.99 2.78
C LEU A 168 -2.64 -29.81 2.23
N GLU A 169 -2.02 -30.65 3.07
CA GLU A 169 -0.93 -31.54 2.66
C GLU A 169 0.18 -30.79 1.90
N ASN A 170 0.62 -29.65 2.43
CA ASN A 170 1.63 -28.77 1.81
C ASN A 170 1.26 -28.28 0.39
N SER A 171 -0.03 -28.12 0.12
CA SER A 171 -0.57 -27.65 -1.15
C SER A 171 -1.66 -26.62 -0.92
N LEU A 172 -1.75 -25.61 -1.77
CA LEU A 172 -2.89 -24.70 -1.74
C LEU A 172 -4.09 -25.37 -2.42
N ILE A 173 -5.21 -25.48 -1.70
CA ILE A 173 -6.46 -26.02 -2.23
C ILE A 173 -7.46 -24.90 -2.52
N TYR A 174 -8.09 -24.98 -3.69
CA TYR A 174 -9.08 -24.00 -4.14
C TYR A 174 -10.32 -23.99 -3.23
N GLY A 175 -10.71 -22.81 -2.75
CA GLY A 175 -11.90 -22.60 -1.93
C GLY A 175 -13.19 -22.68 -2.75
N LEU A 176 -14.18 -23.45 -2.30
CA LEU A 176 -15.42 -23.66 -3.06
C LEU A 176 -16.19 -22.35 -3.32
N ALA A 177 -16.15 -21.39 -2.39
CA ALA A 177 -16.80 -20.09 -2.56
C ALA A 177 -16.08 -19.17 -3.57
N GLY A 178 -14.88 -19.51 -4.02
CA GLY A 178 -14.20 -18.82 -5.13
C GLY A 178 -14.73 -19.19 -6.52
N LEU A 179 -15.62 -20.18 -6.61
CA LEU A 179 -16.29 -20.54 -7.85
C LEU A 179 -17.35 -19.49 -8.20
N LYS A 180 -17.45 -19.14 -9.48
CA LYS A 180 -18.41 -18.15 -9.95
C LYS A 180 -19.84 -18.56 -9.62
N ASN A 181 -20.63 -17.62 -9.09
CA ASN A 181 -22.02 -17.81 -8.70
C ASN A 181 -22.23 -18.79 -7.51
N VAL A 182 -21.20 -19.04 -6.73
CA VAL A 182 -21.28 -19.89 -5.53
C VAL A 182 -21.13 -19.01 -4.28
N GLY A 183 -22.10 -19.09 -3.36
CA GLY A 183 -22.10 -18.33 -2.11
C GLY A 183 -21.31 -19.02 -1.00
N LEU A 184 -20.66 -18.23 -0.14
CA LEU A 184 -19.89 -18.74 1.00
C LEU A 184 -20.76 -19.58 1.95
N GLU A 185 -21.92 -19.05 2.37
CA GLU A 185 -22.85 -19.74 3.28
C GLU A 185 -23.32 -21.10 2.72
N ALA A 186 -23.58 -21.15 1.41
CA ALA A 186 -23.96 -22.39 0.73
C ALA A 186 -22.85 -23.45 0.83
N MET A 187 -21.60 -23.01 0.67
CA MET A 187 -20.46 -23.93 0.77
C MET A 187 -20.15 -24.35 2.19
N GLU A 188 -20.46 -23.54 3.19
CA GLU A 188 -20.38 -23.92 4.60
C GLU A 188 -21.38 -25.03 4.93
N VAL A 189 -22.62 -24.94 4.43
CA VAL A 189 -23.64 -26.00 4.57
C VAL A 189 -23.18 -27.30 3.92
N LEU A 190 -22.62 -27.20 2.71
CA LEU A 190 -22.10 -28.35 1.97
C LEU A 190 -20.95 -29.04 2.73
N VAL A 191 -19.97 -28.25 3.18
CA VAL A 191 -18.82 -28.77 3.94
C VAL A 191 -19.27 -29.40 5.26
N LYS A 192 -20.25 -28.82 5.97
CA LYS A 192 -20.84 -29.38 7.18
C LYS A 192 -21.49 -30.76 6.90
N ALA A 193 -22.25 -30.90 5.82
CA ALA A 193 -22.83 -32.18 5.41
C ALA A 193 -21.76 -33.21 5.05
N ARG A 194 -20.70 -32.81 4.34
CA ARG A 194 -19.54 -33.65 4.00
C ARG A 194 -18.80 -34.18 5.23
N ASN A 195 -18.67 -33.36 6.27
CA ASN A 195 -17.89 -33.72 7.47
C ASN A 195 -18.56 -34.91 8.25
N THR A 196 -19.84 -35.19 8.02
CA THR A 196 -20.48 -36.38 8.57
C THR A 196 -20.11 -37.63 7.75
N LYS A 197 -20.01 -37.52 6.44
CA LYS A 197 -19.61 -38.58 5.52
C LYS A 197 -19.25 -37.94 4.17
N VAL A 198 -18.17 -38.38 3.51
CA VAL A 198 -17.81 -37.95 2.16
C VAL A 198 -18.92 -38.22 1.16
N PHE A 199 -19.06 -37.38 0.14
CA PHE A 199 -20.03 -37.61 -0.94
C PHE A 199 -19.51 -38.67 -1.91
N VAL A 200 -20.31 -39.65 -2.21
CA VAL A 200 -19.93 -40.77 -3.12
C VAL A 200 -20.47 -40.53 -4.52
N THR A 201 -21.68 -39.97 -4.63
CA THR A 201 -22.35 -39.67 -5.91
C THR A 201 -23.09 -38.34 -5.85
N LEU A 202 -23.49 -37.82 -7.00
CA LEU A 202 -24.36 -36.64 -7.10
C LEU A 202 -25.74 -36.89 -6.42
N PHE A 203 -26.23 -38.11 -6.46
CA PHE A 203 -27.45 -38.51 -5.75
C PHE A 203 -27.27 -38.42 -4.24
N ASP A 204 -26.15 -38.88 -3.69
CA ASP A 204 -25.84 -38.76 -2.28
C ASP A 204 -25.78 -37.29 -1.84
N LEU A 205 -25.12 -36.44 -2.63
CA LEU A 205 -25.08 -35.00 -2.43
C LEU A 205 -26.52 -34.40 -2.37
N SER A 206 -27.33 -34.67 -3.40
CA SER A 206 -28.67 -34.08 -3.54
C SER A 206 -29.65 -34.50 -2.42
N ARG A 207 -29.45 -35.67 -1.81
CA ARG A 207 -30.24 -36.12 -0.67
C ARG A 207 -29.84 -35.51 0.67
N ARG A 208 -28.55 -35.13 0.78
CA ARG A 208 -27.95 -34.69 2.05
C ARG A 208 -27.86 -33.19 2.18
N VAL A 209 -27.96 -32.46 1.08
CA VAL A 209 -27.84 -31.00 1.04
C VAL A 209 -29.05 -30.39 0.36
N ASP A 210 -29.62 -29.33 0.94
CA ASP A 210 -30.74 -28.60 0.33
C ASP A 210 -30.24 -27.84 -0.88
N LEU A 211 -30.52 -28.35 -2.08
CA LEU A 211 -30.09 -27.77 -3.35
C LEU A 211 -30.60 -26.34 -3.57
N ARG A 212 -31.67 -25.92 -2.91
CA ARG A 212 -32.17 -24.54 -2.98
C ARG A 212 -31.22 -23.55 -2.31
N LYS A 213 -30.43 -24.03 -1.33
CA LYS A 213 -29.43 -23.23 -0.62
C LYS A 213 -28.09 -23.17 -1.36
N ILE A 214 -27.79 -24.17 -2.21
CA ILE A 214 -26.51 -24.23 -2.92
C ILE A 214 -26.56 -23.45 -4.24
N GLY A 215 -27.73 -23.12 -4.75
CA GLY A 215 -27.94 -22.58 -6.08
C GLY A 215 -28.08 -23.69 -7.14
N LYS A 216 -28.51 -23.30 -8.31
CA LYS A 216 -28.65 -24.22 -9.46
C LYS A 216 -27.32 -24.46 -10.13
#